data_0fa09b8fe6d556db8882bd22b5c37f8f
#
_entry.id   0fa09b8fe6d556db8882bd22b5c37f8f
#
_cell.length_a   1.000
_cell.length_b   1.000
_cell.length_c   1.000
_cell.angle_alpha   90.00
_cell.angle_beta   90.00
_cell.angle_gamma   90.00
#
_symmetry.space_group_name_H-M   'P 1'
#
loop_
_entity.id
_entity.type
_entity.pdbx_description
1 polymer ?
#
loop_
_entity_poly.entity_id
_entity_poly.type
_entity_poly.pdbx_seq_one_letter_code
_entity_poly.pdbx_strand_id
1 'polypeptide(L)'
;IFTMDKVKTIFLGTGWESVETLKALHKSSEFDVVAVITTPDKPVGRKQIMTPSDVKRYAIENNIPVEHTEKQRDRYMQVAETYKPDIVVCKAFGEIVPKEFLDYPKYGCINIHFSILPKYRGAVPIQKAILDGEKETGISIMLMSEELDEGDILDIYTEEIRGNDTNVTLRERLVKKSAEILIPTLLKWINGEIVPTKQDSSVATYCWQKDISKENAEIKWEKYEPDYIERMIRAFLPWPVAWTRLPKSE
;
A
#
# COMPACT_ATOMS: atom_id res chain seq x y z
N ILE A 1 0.46 33.40 19.01
CA ILE A 1 0.06 32.12 18.40
C ILE A 1 1.36 31.44 18.04
N PHE A 2 1.78 30.45 18.85
CA PHE A 2 2.92 29.61 18.52
C PHE A 2 2.47 28.73 17.34
N THR A 3 2.93 29.01 16.14
CA THR A 3 2.87 28.06 15.05
C THR A 3 3.83 26.93 15.41
N MET A 4 3.31 25.78 15.80
CA MET A 4 4.15 24.58 15.86
C MET A 4 4.68 24.33 14.46
N ASP A 5 5.99 24.06 14.34
CA ASP A 5 6.58 23.69 13.07
C ASP A 5 5.86 22.44 12.54
N LYS A 6 5.55 22.45 11.25
CA LYS A 6 4.93 21.28 10.62
C LYS A 6 5.85 20.06 10.70
N VAL A 7 5.26 18.88 10.84
CA VAL A 7 5.99 17.60 10.86
C VAL A 7 6.56 17.31 9.48
N LYS A 8 7.88 17.32 9.32
CA LYS A 8 8.56 17.04 8.06
C LYS A 8 8.35 15.58 7.67
N THR A 9 7.74 15.38 6.52
CA THR A 9 7.29 14.06 6.07
C THR A 9 7.91 13.72 4.73
N ILE A 10 8.53 12.54 4.62
CA ILE A 10 8.82 11.92 3.32
C ILE A 10 7.71 10.92 3.02
N PHE A 11 7.22 10.94 1.78
CA PHE A 11 6.22 9.98 1.31
C PHE A 11 6.83 8.98 0.34
N LEU A 12 6.60 7.68 0.58
CA LEU A 12 6.99 6.57 -0.30
C LEU A 12 5.76 5.99 -0.99
N GLY A 13 5.75 5.98 -2.31
CA GLY A 13 4.61 5.44 -3.05
C GLY A 13 4.80 5.47 -4.56
N THR A 14 3.92 4.77 -5.29
CA THR A 14 4.07 4.66 -6.75
C THR A 14 2.77 4.91 -7.51
N GLY A 15 1.73 4.12 -7.29
CA GLY A 15 0.49 4.12 -8.07
C GLY A 15 -0.57 5.11 -7.60
N TRP A 16 -1.69 5.12 -8.31
CA TRP A 16 -2.82 6.01 -8.03
C TRP A 16 -3.36 5.90 -6.60
N GLU A 17 -3.35 4.68 -6.04
CA GLU A 17 -3.79 4.43 -4.66
C GLU A 17 -2.92 5.14 -3.62
N SER A 18 -1.65 5.38 -3.94
CA SER A 18 -0.72 6.13 -3.09
C SER A 18 -0.98 7.64 -3.16
N VAL A 19 -1.49 8.13 -4.30
CA VAL A 19 -1.74 9.57 -4.51
C VAL A 19 -2.79 10.11 -3.55
N GLU A 20 -3.84 9.37 -3.23
CA GLU A 20 -4.88 9.85 -2.29
C GLU A 20 -4.31 10.01 -0.87
N THR A 21 -3.42 9.11 -0.47
CA THR A 21 -2.68 9.22 0.80
C THR A 21 -1.74 10.44 0.80
N LEU A 22 -0.98 10.64 -0.28
CA LEU A 22 -0.11 11.80 -0.46
C LEU A 22 -0.89 13.11 -0.43
N LYS A 23 -2.06 13.15 -1.08
CA LYS A 23 -2.97 14.32 -1.05
C LYS A 23 -3.44 14.66 0.37
N ALA A 24 -3.78 13.65 1.17
CA ALA A 24 -4.19 13.87 2.55
C ALA A 24 -3.08 14.51 3.37
N LEU A 25 -1.84 14.03 3.26
CA LEU A 25 -0.67 14.61 3.90
C LEU A 25 -0.37 16.03 3.41
N HIS A 26 -0.31 16.23 2.10
CA HIS A 26 0.05 17.52 1.50
C HIS A 26 -0.96 18.63 1.80
N LYS A 27 -2.24 18.29 1.94
CA LYS A 27 -3.32 19.26 2.28
C LYS A 27 -3.44 19.51 3.78
N SER A 28 -2.80 18.71 4.61
CA SER A 28 -2.84 18.88 6.07
C SER A 28 -2.07 20.14 6.49
N SER A 29 -2.58 20.82 7.50
CA SER A 29 -1.88 21.94 8.15
C SER A 29 -0.74 21.49 9.05
N GLU A 30 -0.74 20.23 9.50
CA GLU A 30 0.17 19.67 10.49
C GLU A 30 1.41 19.04 9.86
N PHE A 31 1.33 18.62 8.58
CA PHE A 31 2.41 17.93 7.88
C PHE A 31 3.00 18.78 6.77
N ASP A 32 4.32 18.69 6.60
CA ASP A 32 5.07 19.27 5.48
C ASP A 32 5.71 18.14 4.66
N VAL A 33 5.17 17.86 3.48
CA VAL A 33 5.73 16.84 2.59
C VAL A 33 6.97 17.40 1.91
N VAL A 34 8.13 17.16 2.50
CA VAL A 34 9.42 17.72 2.06
C VAL A 34 10.00 17.01 0.84
N ALA A 35 9.63 15.75 0.62
CA ALA A 35 9.98 14.99 -0.58
C ALA A 35 9.07 13.76 -0.77
N VAL A 36 9.02 13.24 -2.00
CA VAL A 36 8.50 11.92 -2.29
C VAL A 36 9.61 11.01 -2.81
N ILE A 37 9.61 9.74 -2.41
CA ILE A 37 10.42 8.69 -3.00
C ILE A 37 9.49 7.81 -3.83
N THR A 38 9.80 7.66 -5.12
CA THR A 38 8.99 6.86 -6.05
C THR A 38 9.86 6.17 -7.09
N THR A 39 9.29 5.19 -7.79
CA THR A 39 10.02 4.47 -8.84
C THR A 39 10.35 5.39 -10.02
N PRO A 40 11.50 5.20 -10.70
CA PRO A 40 11.81 5.87 -11.95
C PRO A 40 10.74 5.66 -13.01
N ASP A 41 10.74 6.51 -14.04
CA ASP A 41 9.86 6.38 -15.18
C ASP A 41 10.06 5.01 -15.85
N LYS A 42 8.97 4.39 -16.25
CA LYS A 42 8.96 3.04 -16.84
C LYS A 42 8.25 3.06 -18.19
N PRO A 43 8.67 2.21 -19.14
CA PRO A 43 7.95 2.04 -20.39
C PRO A 43 6.59 1.37 -20.12
N VAL A 44 5.50 1.99 -20.58
CA VAL A 44 4.11 1.55 -20.35
C VAL A 44 3.39 1.34 -21.68
N GLY A 45 2.51 0.34 -21.69
CA GLY A 45 1.67 -0.01 -22.82
C GLY A 45 2.42 -0.64 -23.99
N ARG A 46 1.69 -0.92 -25.08
CA ARG A 46 2.26 -1.57 -26.28
C ARG A 46 3.33 -0.72 -26.98
N LYS A 47 3.23 0.61 -26.85
CA LYS A 47 4.16 1.57 -27.47
C LYS A 47 5.39 1.85 -26.63
N GLN A 48 5.53 1.23 -25.44
CA GLN A 48 6.65 1.40 -24.51
C GLN A 48 7.01 2.87 -24.24
N ILE A 49 5.97 3.69 -24.02
CA ILE A 49 6.15 5.13 -23.72
C ILE A 49 6.64 5.27 -22.29
N MET A 50 7.77 5.96 -22.10
CA MET A 50 8.28 6.30 -20.78
C MET A 50 7.27 7.14 -20.02
N THR A 51 6.76 6.58 -18.92
CA THR A 51 5.64 7.16 -18.17
C THR A 51 6.06 7.32 -16.71
N PRO A 52 5.89 8.51 -16.13
CA PRO A 52 6.13 8.72 -14.71
C PRO A 52 5.08 7.99 -13.86
N SER A 53 5.46 7.64 -12.63
CA SER A 53 4.52 7.14 -11.64
C SER A 53 3.44 8.18 -11.32
N ASP A 54 2.28 7.75 -10.83
CA ASP A 54 1.21 8.67 -10.45
C ASP A 54 1.65 9.60 -9.31
N VAL A 55 2.43 9.09 -8.35
CA VAL A 55 3.04 9.88 -7.27
C VAL A 55 3.99 10.93 -7.83
N LYS A 56 4.88 10.56 -8.78
CA LYS A 56 5.79 11.53 -9.42
C LYS A 56 5.03 12.65 -10.12
N ARG A 57 3.99 12.31 -10.84
CA ARG A 57 3.14 13.27 -11.55
C ARG A 57 2.53 14.28 -10.59
N TYR A 58 1.88 13.79 -9.53
CA TYR A 58 1.30 14.64 -8.49
C TYR A 58 2.34 15.52 -7.81
N ALA A 59 3.52 14.97 -7.48
CA ALA A 59 4.58 15.72 -6.82
C ALA A 59 5.09 16.87 -7.69
N ILE A 60 5.34 16.63 -8.98
CA ILE A 60 5.76 17.68 -9.94
C ILE A 60 4.71 18.79 -10.06
N GLU A 61 3.43 18.42 -10.21
CA GLU A 61 2.32 19.38 -10.31
C GLU A 61 2.17 20.27 -9.06
N ASN A 62 2.67 19.79 -7.92
CA ASN A 62 2.57 20.51 -6.64
C ASN A 62 3.91 21.00 -6.10
N ASN A 63 4.96 21.01 -6.92
CA ASN A 63 6.32 21.44 -6.56
C ASN A 63 6.93 20.70 -5.35
N ILE A 64 6.57 19.45 -5.15
CA ILE A 64 7.17 18.57 -4.15
C ILE A 64 8.43 17.92 -4.75
N PRO A 65 9.59 17.96 -4.08
CA PRO A 65 10.80 17.28 -4.52
C PRO A 65 10.59 15.79 -4.76
N VAL A 66 11.13 15.26 -5.86
CA VAL A 66 11.02 13.85 -6.25
C VAL A 66 12.38 13.19 -6.21
N GLU A 67 12.47 12.08 -5.48
CA GLU A 67 13.68 11.28 -5.34
C GLU A 67 13.47 9.85 -5.86
N HIS A 68 14.55 9.27 -6.36
CA HIS A 68 14.61 7.88 -6.80
C HIS A 68 15.76 7.19 -6.09
N THR A 69 15.48 6.15 -5.35
CA THR A 69 16.48 5.39 -4.59
C THR A 69 17.05 4.21 -5.38
N GLU A 70 16.27 3.70 -6.36
CA GLU A 70 16.66 2.58 -7.21
C GLU A 70 17.17 1.37 -6.40
N LYS A 71 16.58 1.15 -5.21
CA LYS A 71 16.94 0.11 -4.24
C LYS A 71 18.37 0.23 -3.68
N GLN A 72 19.00 1.40 -3.84
CA GLN A 72 20.37 1.65 -3.34
C GLN A 72 20.33 2.22 -1.92
N ARG A 73 20.91 1.49 -0.96
CA ARG A 73 20.96 1.87 0.45
C ARG A 73 21.49 3.29 0.69
N ASP A 74 22.62 3.62 0.03
CA ASP A 74 23.25 4.93 0.22
C ASP A 74 22.37 6.08 -0.25
N ARG A 75 21.54 5.84 -1.30
CA ARG A 75 20.58 6.84 -1.79
C ARG A 75 19.48 7.11 -0.78
N TYR A 76 18.97 6.10 -0.09
CA TYR A 76 18.01 6.29 1.00
C TYR A 76 18.57 7.19 2.09
N MET A 77 19.82 6.95 2.52
CA MET A 77 20.46 7.75 3.57
C MET A 77 20.76 9.18 3.11
N GLN A 78 21.21 9.38 1.85
CA GLN A 78 21.37 10.72 1.29
C GLN A 78 20.07 11.52 1.31
N VAL A 79 18.94 10.89 0.96
CA VAL A 79 17.62 11.51 1.02
C VAL A 79 17.25 11.86 2.46
N ALA A 80 17.45 10.94 3.42
CA ALA A 80 17.17 11.18 4.83
C ALA A 80 17.98 12.36 5.38
N GLU A 81 19.28 12.42 5.10
CA GLU A 81 20.18 13.49 5.55
C GLU A 81 19.85 14.85 4.89
N THR A 82 19.39 14.84 3.64
CA THR A 82 19.00 16.05 2.92
C THR A 82 17.73 16.66 3.48
N TYR A 83 16.69 15.86 3.66
CA TYR A 83 15.35 16.35 4.01
C TYR A 83 15.06 16.29 5.52
N LYS A 84 15.79 15.47 6.27
CA LYS A 84 15.66 15.31 7.73
C LYS A 84 14.21 15.11 8.16
N PRO A 85 13.55 14.04 7.69
CA PRO A 85 12.15 13.79 8.02
C PRO A 85 11.95 13.46 9.48
N ASP A 86 10.86 13.97 10.06
CA ASP A 86 10.38 13.58 11.39
C ASP A 86 9.61 12.24 11.33
N ILE A 87 8.95 11.99 10.19
CA ILE A 87 8.17 10.79 9.92
C ILE A 87 8.27 10.42 8.44
N VAL A 88 8.17 9.13 8.13
CA VAL A 88 8.02 8.65 6.76
C VAL A 88 6.69 7.91 6.63
N VAL A 89 5.95 8.14 5.56
CA VAL A 89 4.69 7.46 5.27
C VAL A 89 4.82 6.68 3.97
N CYS A 90 4.53 5.40 4.03
CA CYS A 90 4.65 4.47 2.90
C CYS A 90 3.27 3.94 2.49
N LYS A 91 3.02 3.88 1.18
CA LYS A 91 1.85 3.25 0.60
C LYS A 91 2.15 2.67 -0.76
N ALA A 92 2.08 1.34 -0.90
CA ALA A 92 2.26 0.62 -2.16
C ALA A 92 3.52 1.08 -2.94
N PHE A 93 4.67 0.98 -2.30
CA PHE A 93 5.95 1.48 -2.84
C PHE A 93 6.70 0.43 -3.66
N GLY A 94 6.78 -0.81 -3.18
CA GLY A 94 7.36 -1.94 -3.91
C GLY A 94 8.88 -2.07 -3.89
N GLU A 95 9.58 -1.34 -3.02
CA GLU A 95 11.01 -1.53 -2.73
C GLU A 95 11.20 -1.92 -1.25
N ILE A 96 12.25 -2.68 -0.98
CA ILE A 96 12.69 -2.96 0.39
C ILE A 96 13.41 -1.70 0.89
N VAL A 97 12.94 -1.19 2.01
CA VAL A 97 13.51 -0.01 2.67
C VAL A 97 14.61 -0.46 3.64
N PRO A 98 15.83 0.08 3.55
CA PRO A 98 16.92 -0.31 4.45
C PRO A 98 16.64 0.04 5.91
N LYS A 99 17.13 -0.81 6.83
CA LYS A 99 16.95 -0.63 8.28
C LYS A 99 17.37 0.75 8.76
N GLU A 100 18.51 1.24 8.30
CA GLU A 100 19.04 2.54 8.71
C GLU A 100 18.11 3.69 8.34
N PHE A 101 17.40 3.56 7.22
CA PHE A 101 16.38 4.54 6.83
C PHE A 101 15.11 4.38 7.66
N LEU A 102 14.72 3.14 8.01
CA LEU A 102 13.57 2.88 8.88
C LEU A 102 13.76 3.48 10.28
N ASP A 103 14.98 3.42 10.79
CA ASP A 103 15.35 3.90 12.14
C ASP A 103 15.64 5.42 12.18
N TYR A 104 15.75 6.09 11.03
CA TYR A 104 16.17 7.50 10.96
C TYR A 104 15.13 8.49 11.47
N PRO A 105 13.82 8.41 11.07
CA PRO A 105 12.84 9.39 11.50
C PRO A 105 12.44 9.21 12.96
N LYS A 106 12.32 10.33 13.69
CA LYS A 106 11.92 10.35 15.11
C LYS A 106 10.63 9.56 15.38
N TYR A 107 9.65 9.65 14.46
CA TYR A 107 8.35 8.99 14.59
C TYR A 107 8.26 7.72 13.76
N GLY A 108 9.39 7.24 13.20
CA GLY A 108 9.48 6.01 12.42
C GLY A 108 8.92 6.11 11.02
N CYS A 109 8.92 4.97 10.34
CA CYS A 109 8.33 4.79 9.03
C CYS A 109 6.98 4.08 9.19
N ILE A 110 5.92 4.66 8.65
CA ILE A 110 4.54 4.17 8.79
C ILE A 110 4.09 3.59 7.45
N ASN A 111 3.59 2.36 7.45
CA ASN A 111 2.98 1.74 6.28
C ASN A 111 1.46 1.64 6.42
N ILE A 112 0.75 1.80 5.29
CA ILE A 112 -0.70 1.63 5.18
C ILE A 112 -0.95 0.35 4.39
N HIS A 113 -1.35 -0.71 5.08
CA HIS A 113 -1.57 -2.03 4.52
C HIS A 113 -3.06 -2.36 4.43
N PHE A 114 -3.50 -2.95 3.30
CA PHE A 114 -4.91 -3.21 3.04
C PHE A 114 -5.35 -4.61 3.47
N SER A 115 -5.10 -4.94 4.73
CA SER A 115 -5.69 -6.09 5.43
C SER A 115 -5.80 -5.81 6.92
N ILE A 116 -6.51 -6.68 7.63
CA ILE A 116 -6.49 -6.77 9.09
C ILE A 116 -5.28 -7.65 9.46
N LEU A 117 -4.12 -7.02 9.70
CA LEU A 117 -2.91 -7.73 10.09
C LEU A 117 -3.12 -8.47 11.43
N PRO A 118 -2.48 -9.65 11.63
CA PRO A 118 -1.41 -10.25 10.82
C PRO A 118 -1.87 -11.09 9.63
N LYS A 119 -3.15 -11.10 9.26
CA LYS A 119 -3.62 -11.79 8.06
C LYS A 119 -3.19 -11.04 6.79
N TYR A 120 -2.84 -11.80 5.74
CA TYR A 120 -2.56 -11.28 4.41
C TYR A 120 -1.40 -10.27 4.35
N ARG A 121 -0.29 -10.55 5.03
CA ARG A 121 0.97 -9.83 4.82
C ARG A 121 1.42 -10.00 3.36
N GLY A 122 1.92 -8.94 2.71
CA GLY A 122 2.44 -9.01 1.35
C GLY A 122 1.69 -8.18 0.31
N ALA A 123 1.80 -8.58 -0.95
CA ALA A 123 1.54 -7.69 -2.08
C ALA A 123 0.08 -7.59 -2.55
N VAL A 124 -0.77 -8.59 -2.25
CA VAL A 124 -2.11 -8.72 -2.86
C VAL A 124 -3.23 -9.02 -1.85
N PRO A 125 -3.27 -8.31 -0.71
CA PRO A 125 -4.17 -8.63 0.40
C PRO A 125 -5.65 -8.56 0.02
N ILE A 126 -6.06 -7.56 -0.78
CA ILE A 126 -7.45 -7.36 -1.18
C ILE A 126 -7.94 -8.52 -2.05
N GLN A 127 -7.17 -8.88 -3.08
CA GLN A 127 -7.52 -9.98 -3.98
C GLN A 127 -7.61 -11.29 -3.21
N LYS A 128 -6.66 -11.51 -2.30
CA LYS A 128 -6.60 -12.75 -1.52
C LYS A 128 -7.77 -12.86 -0.55
N ALA A 129 -8.15 -11.79 0.13
CA ALA A 129 -9.32 -11.77 1.01
C ALA A 129 -10.63 -12.09 0.25
N ILE A 130 -10.81 -11.54 -0.96
CA ILE A 130 -11.97 -11.87 -1.81
C ILE A 130 -11.93 -13.34 -2.23
N LEU A 131 -10.77 -13.85 -2.71
CA LEU A 131 -10.60 -15.25 -3.13
C LEU A 131 -10.94 -16.24 -2.01
N ASP A 132 -10.47 -15.97 -0.81
CA ASP A 132 -10.67 -16.82 0.36
C ASP A 132 -12.10 -16.75 0.89
N GLY A 133 -12.92 -15.81 0.40
CA GLY A 133 -14.31 -15.65 0.78
C GLY A 133 -14.50 -15.01 2.16
N GLU A 134 -13.52 -14.21 2.58
CA GLU A 134 -13.63 -13.43 3.81
C GLU A 134 -14.86 -12.50 3.75
N LYS A 135 -15.46 -12.26 4.90
CA LYS A 135 -16.61 -11.34 5.01
C LYS A 135 -16.18 -9.91 5.28
N GLU A 136 -14.98 -9.74 5.77
CA GLU A 136 -14.38 -8.46 6.10
C GLU A 136 -12.89 -8.45 5.78
N THR A 137 -12.38 -7.27 5.54
CA THR A 137 -10.97 -6.93 5.43
C THR A 137 -10.74 -5.61 6.14
N GLY A 138 -9.66 -4.91 5.87
CA GLY A 138 -9.47 -3.62 6.51
C GLY A 138 -8.23 -2.89 6.07
N ILE A 139 -7.87 -1.93 6.89
CA ILE A 139 -6.67 -1.12 6.76
C ILE A 139 -5.92 -1.21 8.06
N SER A 140 -4.68 -1.67 8.02
CA SER A 140 -3.76 -1.59 9.14
C SER A 140 -2.77 -0.45 8.90
N ILE A 141 -2.69 0.49 9.82
CA ILE A 141 -1.64 1.51 9.89
C ILE A 141 -0.61 0.98 10.88
N MET A 142 0.63 0.78 10.43
CA MET A 142 1.65 0.08 11.20
C MET A 142 3.01 0.75 11.07
N LEU A 143 3.88 0.56 12.07
CA LEU A 143 5.30 0.85 11.95
C LEU A 143 5.93 -0.15 10.97
N MET A 144 6.82 0.33 10.11
CA MET A 144 7.60 -0.54 9.25
C MET A 144 8.75 -1.17 10.05
N SER A 145 9.06 -2.43 9.72
CA SER A 145 10.21 -3.17 10.24
C SER A 145 11.01 -3.77 9.07
N GLU A 146 12.10 -4.44 9.37
CA GLU A 146 12.89 -5.15 8.34
C GLU A 146 12.11 -6.29 7.70
N GLU A 147 11.21 -6.90 8.47
CA GLU A 147 10.39 -8.01 8.00
C GLU A 147 9.12 -7.50 7.31
N LEU A 148 8.67 -8.25 6.30
CA LEU A 148 7.54 -7.86 5.45
C LEU A 148 6.22 -7.80 6.24
N ASP A 149 5.68 -6.59 6.39
CA ASP A 149 4.40 -6.29 7.05
C ASP A 149 4.27 -6.87 8.46
N GLU A 150 5.38 -6.98 9.22
CA GLU A 150 5.44 -7.53 10.57
C GLU A 150 5.53 -6.50 11.69
N GLY A 151 5.69 -5.24 11.37
CA GLY A 151 5.85 -4.18 12.36
C GLY A 151 4.62 -3.99 13.25
N ASP A 152 4.81 -3.26 14.33
CA ASP A 152 3.76 -3.04 15.34
C ASP A 152 2.62 -2.19 14.78
N ILE A 153 1.39 -2.58 15.10
CA ILE A 153 0.16 -1.95 14.61
C ILE A 153 -0.16 -0.71 15.44
N LEU A 154 -0.40 0.40 14.77
CA LEU A 154 -0.85 1.65 15.37
C LEU A 154 -2.37 1.76 15.39
N ASP A 155 -3.05 1.33 14.30
CA ASP A 155 -4.50 1.39 14.18
C ASP A 155 -5.01 0.37 13.17
N ILE A 156 -6.25 -0.11 13.36
CA ILE A 156 -6.94 -1.00 12.43
C ILE A 156 -8.34 -0.46 12.17
N TYR A 157 -8.67 -0.32 10.90
CA TYR A 157 -10.02 -0.10 10.42
C TYR A 157 -10.55 -1.35 9.72
N THR A 158 -11.74 -1.81 10.09
CA THR A 158 -12.42 -2.96 9.47
C THR A 158 -13.43 -2.48 8.41
N GLU A 159 -13.43 -3.14 7.26
CA GLU A 159 -14.31 -2.88 6.13
C GLU A 159 -15.01 -4.18 5.68
N GLU A 160 -16.32 -4.12 5.48
CA GLU A 160 -17.10 -5.24 4.95
C GLU A 160 -16.75 -5.55 3.49
N ILE A 161 -16.59 -6.83 3.17
CA ILE A 161 -16.52 -7.31 1.78
C ILE A 161 -17.93 -7.67 1.34
N ARG A 162 -18.54 -6.85 0.51
CA ARG A 162 -19.91 -7.05 0.01
C ARG A 162 -19.96 -8.16 -1.03
N GLY A 163 -21.09 -8.85 -1.15
CA GLY A 163 -21.24 -9.97 -2.09
C GLY A 163 -20.97 -9.64 -3.56
N ASN A 164 -21.07 -8.39 -3.96
CA ASN A 164 -20.80 -7.91 -5.32
C ASN A 164 -19.49 -7.13 -5.44
N ASP A 165 -18.67 -7.05 -4.40
CA ASP A 165 -17.39 -6.35 -4.48
C ASP A 165 -16.42 -7.07 -5.40
N THR A 166 -15.82 -6.29 -6.27
CA THR A 166 -14.62 -6.67 -7.01
C THR A 166 -13.39 -6.11 -6.31
N ASN A 167 -12.19 -6.58 -6.69
CA ASN A 167 -10.97 -5.94 -6.23
C ASN A 167 -10.94 -4.42 -6.51
N VAL A 168 -11.56 -3.98 -7.61
CA VAL A 168 -11.63 -2.55 -7.96
C VAL A 168 -12.49 -1.79 -6.96
N THR A 169 -13.74 -2.20 -6.76
CA THR A 169 -14.70 -1.47 -5.90
C THR A 169 -14.28 -1.46 -4.43
N LEU A 170 -13.79 -2.60 -3.93
CA LEU A 170 -13.30 -2.70 -2.55
C LEU A 170 -12.03 -1.84 -2.35
N ARG A 171 -11.08 -1.88 -3.31
CA ARG A 171 -9.86 -1.08 -3.28
C ARG A 171 -10.16 0.42 -3.25
N GLU A 172 -11.07 0.90 -4.07
CA GLU A 172 -11.47 2.31 -4.09
C GLU A 172 -12.01 2.77 -2.73
N ARG A 173 -12.84 1.95 -2.06
CA ARG A 173 -13.33 2.25 -0.71
C ARG A 173 -12.20 2.29 0.32
N LEU A 174 -11.31 1.29 0.30
CA LEU A 174 -10.16 1.24 1.21
C LEU A 174 -9.20 2.42 0.99
N VAL A 175 -8.93 2.79 -0.27
CA VAL A 175 -8.09 3.95 -0.61
C VAL A 175 -8.68 5.24 -0.04
N LYS A 176 -9.96 5.50 -0.27
CA LYS A 176 -10.64 6.67 0.27
C LYS A 176 -10.59 6.68 1.80
N LYS A 177 -10.92 5.55 2.42
CA LYS A 177 -10.94 5.44 3.88
C LYS A 177 -9.56 5.59 4.49
N SER A 178 -8.52 5.03 3.86
CA SER A 178 -7.14 5.18 4.34
C SER A 178 -6.69 6.64 4.40
N ALA A 179 -7.09 7.46 3.42
CA ALA A 179 -6.79 8.88 3.42
C ALA A 179 -7.53 9.65 4.54
N GLU A 180 -8.77 9.24 4.87
CA GLU A 180 -9.57 9.84 5.95
C GLU A 180 -8.99 9.56 7.34
N ILE A 181 -8.56 8.32 7.60
CA ILE A 181 -8.09 7.89 8.94
C ILE A 181 -6.62 8.21 9.19
N LEU A 182 -5.82 8.46 8.15
CA LEU A 182 -4.38 8.62 8.25
C LEU A 182 -3.99 9.78 9.18
N ILE A 183 -4.42 10.99 8.87
CA ILE A 183 -4.01 12.20 9.62
C ILE A 183 -4.37 12.09 11.11
N PRO A 184 -5.61 11.73 11.50
CA PRO A 184 -5.94 11.51 12.91
C PRO A 184 -5.06 10.47 13.60
N THR A 185 -4.75 9.35 12.93
CA THR A 185 -3.90 8.29 13.50
C THR A 185 -2.46 8.78 13.68
N LEU A 186 -1.89 9.47 12.68
CA LEU A 186 -0.53 10.01 12.78
C LEU A 186 -0.40 11.04 13.89
N LEU A 187 -1.39 11.93 14.07
CA LEU A 187 -1.39 12.92 15.15
C LEU A 187 -1.43 12.27 16.53
N LYS A 188 -2.30 11.26 16.71
CA LYS A 188 -2.32 10.49 17.97
C LYS A 188 -0.99 9.79 18.24
N TRP A 189 -0.38 9.22 17.19
CA TRP A 189 0.94 8.58 17.30
C TRP A 189 2.03 9.56 17.73
N ILE A 190 2.13 10.70 17.07
CA ILE A 190 3.12 11.76 17.35
C ILE A 190 2.95 12.33 18.76
N ASN A 191 1.70 12.44 19.23
CA ASN A 191 1.39 12.91 20.57
C ASN A 191 1.60 11.85 21.67
N GLY A 192 1.97 10.61 21.32
CA GLY A 192 2.14 9.53 22.30
C GLY A 192 0.84 8.96 22.85
N GLU A 193 -0.28 9.16 22.14
CA GLU A 193 -1.61 8.68 22.54
C GLU A 193 -1.87 7.23 22.10
N ILE A 194 -1.02 6.67 21.23
CA ILE A 194 -1.10 5.29 20.74
C ILE A 194 0.02 4.46 21.37
N VAL A 195 -0.34 3.31 21.92
CA VAL A 195 0.59 2.25 22.28
C VAL A 195 0.60 1.22 21.15
N PRO A 196 1.72 1.05 20.43
CA PRO A 196 1.79 0.09 19.32
C PRO A 196 1.51 -1.34 19.80
N THR A 197 0.77 -2.08 19.01
CA THR A 197 0.40 -3.47 19.32
C THR A 197 1.22 -4.43 18.46
N LYS A 198 1.97 -5.33 19.11
CA LYS A 198 2.71 -6.38 18.41
C LYS A 198 1.78 -7.33 17.70
N GLN A 199 2.17 -7.73 16.48
CA GLN A 199 1.45 -8.75 15.75
C GLN A 199 1.75 -10.14 16.31
N ASP A 200 0.72 -11.01 16.37
CA ASP A 200 0.90 -12.44 16.66
C ASP A 200 1.25 -13.19 15.36
N SER A 201 2.54 -13.43 15.15
CA SER A 201 3.01 -14.13 13.95
C SER A 201 2.59 -15.60 13.87
N SER A 202 2.07 -16.20 14.94
CA SER A 202 1.57 -17.58 14.91
C SER A 202 0.29 -17.76 14.09
N VAL A 203 -0.47 -16.67 13.89
CA VAL A 203 -1.71 -16.64 13.08
C VAL A 203 -1.55 -15.82 11.80
N ALA A 204 -0.32 -15.43 11.47
CA ALA A 204 -0.05 -14.65 10.26
C ALA A 204 -0.29 -15.48 8.99
N THR A 205 -0.84 -14.84 7.96
CA THR A 205 -0.94 -15.40 6.62
C THR A 205 -0.29 -14.48 5.60
N TYR A 206 0.11 -15.03 4.45
CA TYR A 206 0.87 -14.29 3.44
C TYR A 206 0.18 -14.33 2.09
N CYS A 207 0.37 -13.28 1.30
CA CYS A 207 -0.17 -13.15 -0.05
C CYS A 207 0.86 -12.53 -0.99
N TRP A 208 1.19 -13.26 -2.06
CA TRP A 208 2.28 -12.90 -2.95
C TRP A 208 1.77 -12.46 -4.32
N GLN A 209 2.52 -11.61 -5.02
CA GLN A 209 2.18 -11.20 -6.39
C GLN A 209 1.93 -12.39 -7.34
N LYS A 210 2.63 -13.52 -7.14
CA LYS A 210 2.43 -14.74 -7.91
C LYS A 210 1.05 -15.38 -7.73
N ASP A 211 0.36 -15.10 -6.61
CA ASP A 211 -0.96 -15.67 -6.32
C ASP A 211 -2.04 -15.15 -7.29
N ILE A 212 -1.80 -14.00 -7.90
CA ILE A 212 -2.67 -13.38 -8.91
C ILE A 212 -2.06 -13.42 -10.32
N SER A 213 -1.35 -14.49 -10.67
CA SER A 213 -0.77 -14.67 -12.02
C SER A 213 -1.84 -15.05 -13.05
N LYS A 214 -1.49 -14.93 -14.35
CA LYS A 214 -2.38 -15.40 -15.44
C LYS A 214 -2.67 -16.89 -15.35
N GLU A 215 -1.69 -17.67 -14.92
CA GLU A 215 -1.81 -19.11 -14.75
C GLU A 215 -2.83 -19.45 -13.65
N ASN A 216 -2.80 -18.71 -12.55
CA ASN A 216 -3.73 -18.88 -11.43
C ASN A 216 -5.13 -18.33 -11.73
N ALA A 217 -5.28 -17.54 -12.80
CA ALA A 217 -6.56 -17.02 -13.26
C ALA A 217 -7.30 -17.95 -14.23
N GLU A 218 -6.71 -19.08 -14.62
CA GLU A 218 -7.38 -20.08 -15.45
C GLU A 218 -8.47 -20.81 -14.64
N ILE A 219 -9.71 -20.69 -15.08
CA ILE A 219 -10.85 -21.41 -14.49
C ILE A 219 -10.74 -22.88 -14.86
N LYS A 220 -10.55 -23.73 -13.85
CA LYS A 220 -10.50 -25.19 -13.97
C LYS A 220 -11.84 -25.76 -13.49
N TRP A 221 -12.78 -25.91 -14.41
CA TRP A 221 -14.17 -26.29 -14.14
C TRP A 221 -14.33 -27.58 -13.35
N GLU A 222 -13.42 -28.54 -13.55
CA GLU A 222 -13.44 -29.83 -12.84
C GLU A 222 -12.84 -29.77 -11.43
N LYS A 223 -12.17 -28.63 -11.10
CA LYS A 223 -11.43 -28.49 -9.84
C LYS A 223 -12.07 -27.50 -8.88
N TYR A 224 -12.65 -26.44 -9.41
CA TYR A 224 -13.09 -25.33 -8.61
C TYR A 224 -14.60 -25.33 -8.44
N GLU A 225 -15.06 -25.13 -7.19
CA GLU A 225 -16.47 -24.95 -6.87
C GLU A 225 -17.01 -23.64 -7.47
N PRO A 226 -18.31 -23.59 -7.80
CA PRO A 226 -18.92 -22.38 -8.40
C PRO A 226 -18.67 -21.11 -7.60
N ASP A 227 -18.76 -21.17 -6.28
CA ASP A 227 -18.53 -20.03 -5.39
C ASP A 227 -17.08 -19.53 -5.45
N TYR A 228 -16.12 -20.45 -5.61
CA TYR A 228 -14.73 -20.06 -5.78
C TYR A 228 -14.48 -19.39 -7.14
N ILE A 229 -15.11 -19.91 -8.21
CA ILE A 229 -15.01 -19.32 -9.54
C ILE A 229 -15.61 -17.91 -9.54
N GLU A 230 -16.74 -17.72 -8.90
CA GLU A 230 -17.38 -16.43 -8.74
C GLU A 230 -16.42 -15.44 -8.04
N ARG A 231 -15.80 -15.84 -6.92
CA ARG A 231 -14.81 -15.02 -6.23
C ARG A 231 -13.57 -14.74 -7.08
N MET A 232 -13.09 -15.72 -7.87
CA MET A 232 -11.98 -15.50 -8.82
C MET A 232 -12.30 -14.38 -9.82
N ILE A 233 -13.51 -14.37 -10.38
CA ILE A 233 -13.93 -13.34 -11.33
C ILE A 233 -13.85 -11.96 -10.69
N ARG A 234 -14.34 -11.80 -9.46
CA ARG A 234 -14.31 -10.53 -8.74
C ARG A 234 -12.90 -10.12 -8.29
N ALA A 235 -12.14 -11.06 -7.74
CA ALA A 235 -10.80 -10.80 -7.20
C ALA A 235 -9.80 -10.42 -8.28
N PHE A 236 -9.91 -11.00 -9.49
CA PHE A 236 -8.91 -10.84 -10.54
C PHE A 236 -9.20 -9.69 -11.52
N LEU A 237 -10.21 -8.87 -11.25
CA LEU A 237 -10.41 -7.62 -11.98
C LEU A 237 -9.50 -6.52 -11.43
N PRO A 238 -8.94 -5.65 -12.28
CA PRO A 238 -8.96 -5.66 -13.75
C PRO A 238 -7.85 -6.55 -14.36
N TRP A 239 -7.02 -7.13 -13.52
CA TRP A 239 -5.92 -8.01 -13.91
C TRP A 239 -5.71 -9.10 -12.83
N PRO A 240 -5.38 -10.35 -13.21
CA PRO A 240 -5.10 -10.86 -14.57
C PRO A 240 -6.34 -11.18 -15.40
N VAL A 241 -7.55 -11.03 -14.85
CA VAL A 241 -8.86 -11.45 -15.35
C VAL A 241 -8.99 -12.98 -15.39
N ALA A 242 -10.03 -13.50 -14.75
CA ALA A 242 -10.32 -14.93 -14.80
C ALA A 242 -10.67 -15.34 -16.23
N TRP A 243 -10.13 -16.45 -16.71
CA TRP A 243 -10.26 -16.91 -18.10
C TRP A 243 -10.37 -18.43 -18.18
N THR A 244 -10.88 -18.94 -19.30
CA THR A 244 -10.96 -20.38 -19.59
C THR A 244 -10.71 -20.65 -21.05
N ARG A 245 -10.43 -21.89 -21.37
CA ARG A 245 -10.33 -22.37 -22.77
C ARG A 245 -11.67 -22.94 -23.19
N LEU A 246 -12.08 -22.62 -24.41
CA LEU A 246 -13.20 -23.33 -25.02
C LEU A 246 -12.76 -24.76 -25.39
N PRO A 247 -13.63 -25.77 -25.22
CA PRO A 247 -13.38 -27.08 -25.75
C PRO A 247 -13.07 -26.97 -27.25
N LYS A 248 -12.10 -27.75 -27.73
CA LYS A 248 -11.90 -27.87 -29.19
C LYS A 248 -13.20 -28.43 -29.76
N SER A 249 -13.80 -27.71 -30.71
CA SER A 249 -14.86 -28.31 -31.56
C SER A 249 -14.27 -29.52 -32.27
N GLU A 250 -14.88 -30.68 -32.08
CA GLU A 250 -14.60 -31.87 -32.86
C GLU A 250 -14.88 -31.61 -34.34
#